data_fe881e8fd3206b34825f6ffb9aef100d
#
_entry.id   fe881e8fd3206b34825f6ffb9aef100d
#
_cell.length_a   1.000
_cell.length_b   1.000
_cell.length_c   1.000
_cell.angle_alpha   90.00
_cell.angle_beta   90.00
_cell.angle_gamma   90.00
#
_symmetry.space_group_name_H-M   'P 1'
#
loop_
_entity.id
_entity.type
_entity.pdbx_description
1 polymer ?
#
loop_
_entity_poly.entity_id
_entity_poly.type
_entity_poly.pdbx_seq_one_letter_code
_entity_poly.pdbx_strand_id
1 'polypeptide(L)'
;EIDKNIRDGIELNGTYLWTLMCAILVASIGLNINSTPVIIGAMLISPLMGPIMGIGYGVGIYDFRLIHRALKNLVIATVISFITSALYFYISPLDTAQSELLARTSPTLWDLLIALFGGMAGIIGVTRKEKSNVIPGVAIATALMPPLCTAAYGFVHGNIAYFLGAMYLYLLNCIYIAVSSILIVWFIRPISRRKIDDKRRFRLRLFLISVV
;
A
#
# COMPACT_ATOMS: atom_id res chain seq x y z
N GLU A 1 -14.49 -17.16 5.34
CA GLU A 1 -13.04 -17.32 5.21
C GLU A 1 -12.40 -16.09 4.58
N ILE A 2 -12.82 -15.64 3.39
CA ILE A 2 -12.32 -14.42 2.71
C ILE A 2 -12.40 -13.18 3.60
N ASP A 3 -13.56 -12.94 4.21
CA ASP A 3 -13.78 -11.79 5.10
C ASP A 3 -12.82 -11.82 6.32
N LYS A 4 -12.60 -13.01 6.87
CA LYS A 4 -11.66 -13.20 7.99
C LYS A 4 -10.22 -12.90 7.55
N ASN A 5 -9.75 -13.47 6.44
CA ASN A 5 -8.39 -13.27 5.95
C ASN A 5 -8.08 -11.77 5.69
N ILE A 6 -9.03 -11.03 5.12
CA ILE A 6 -8.88 -9.60 4.87
C ILE A 6 -8.87 -8.82 6.19
N ARG A 7 -9.74 -9.15 7.14
CA ARG A 7 -9.79 -8.47 8.46
C ARG A 7 -8.52 -8.73 9.27
N ASP A 8 -8.01 -9.95 9.26
CA ASP A 8 -6.76 -10.31 9.92
C ASP A 8 -5.56 -9.57 9.31
N GLY A 9 -5.55 -9.37 7.98
CA GLY A 9 -4.50 -8.61 7.27
C GLY A 9 -4.52 -7.09 7.52
N ILE A 10 -5.59 -6.56 8.10
CA ILE A 10 -5.69 -5.12 8.44
C ILE A 10 -5.18 -4.85 9.86
N GLU A 11 -5.13 -5.87 10.73
CA GLU A 11 -4.81 -5.66 12.15
C GLU A 11 -3.35 -5.26 12.36
N LEU A 12 -3.14 -4.10 13.00
CA LEU A 12 -1.84 -3.65 13.46
C LEU A 12 -1.56 -4.24 14.87
N ASN A 13 -0.98 -5.42 14.91
CA ASN A 13 -0.46 -6.01 16.13
C ASN A 13 1.00 -5.57 16.37
N GLY A 14 1.50 -5.65 17.60
CA GLY A 14 2.88 -5.25 17.91
C GLY A 14 3.92 -5.93 17.03
N THR A 15 3.78 -7.23 16.79
CA THR A 15 4.66 -8.01 15.90
C THR A 15 4.65 -7.46 14.47
N TYR A 16 3.48 -7.02 13.97
CA TYR A 16 3.31 -6.44 12.66
C TYR A 16 4.10 -5.12 12.51
N LEU A 17 4.08 -4.27 13.55
CA LEU A 17 4.81 -2.99 13.54
C LEU A 17 6.32 -3.22 13.54
N TRP A 18 6.83 -4.17 14.33
CA TRP A 18 8.24 -4.52 14.31
C TRP A 18 8.69 -5.06 12.96
N THR A 19 7.91 -5.96 12.36
CA THR A 19 8.17 -6.48 11.01
C THR A 19 8.18 -5.35 9.99
N LEU A 20 7.24 -4.41 10.07
CA LEU A 20 7.18 -3.24 9.19
C LEU A 20 8.43 -2.37 9.34
N MET A 21 8.83 -2.04 10.57
CA MET A 21 10.03 -1.23 10.82
C MET A 21 11.30 -1.89 10.27
N CYS A 22 11.49 -3.20 10.52
CA CYS A 22 12.61 -3.96 9.97
C CYS A 22 12.59 -3.96 8.42
N ALA A 23 11.43 -4.19 7.81
CA ALA A 23 11.29 -4.17 6.37
C ALA A 23 11.62 -2.80 5.77
N ILE A 24 11.19 -1.71 6.41
CA ILE A 24 11.51 -0.33 5.98
C ILE A 24 13.01 -0.04 6.10
N LEU A 25 13.67 -0.49 7.17
CA LEU A 25 15.11 -0.34 7.30
C LEU A 25 15.85 -1.07 6.17
N VAL A 26 15.47 -2.32 5.89
CA VAL A 26 16.06 -3.11 4.79
C VAL A 26 15.80 -2.43 3.44
N ALA A 27 14.60 -1.89 3.21
CA ALA A 27 14.28 -1.15 1.98
C ALA A 27 15.11 0.13 1.85
N SER A 28 15.27 0.89 2.93
CA SER A 28 16.05 2.14 2.95
C SER A 28 17.54 1.85 2.70
N ILE A 29 18.09 0.79 3.31
CA ILE A 29 19.44 0.32 3.03
C ILE A 29 19.56 -0.07 1.55
N GLY A 30 18.63 -0.88 1.03
CA GLY A 30 18.62 -1.33 -0.36
C GLY A 30 18.61 -0.17 -1.37
N LEU A 31 17.80 0.86 -1.10
CA LEU A 31 17.75 2.09 -1.91
C LEU A 31 19.08 2.86 -1.85
N ASN A 32 19.67 2.94 -0.67
CA ASN A 32 20.90 3.69 -0.45
C ASN A 32 22.13 3.06 -1.12
N ILE A 33 22.20 1.71 -1.11
CA ILE A 33 23.28 0.96 -1.78
C ILE A 33 22.94 0.55 -3.22
N ASN A 34 21.81 1.02 -3.75
CA ASN A 34 21.35 0.73 -5.12
C ASN A 34 21.17 -0.79 -5.40
N SER A 35 20.69 -1.55 -4.43
CA SER A 35 20.52 -2.99 -4.55
C SER A 35 19.06 -3.40 -4.75
N THR A 36 18.65 -3.60 -6.00
CA THR A 36 17.30 -4.06 -6.37
C THR A 36 16.90 -5.36 -5.68
N PRO A 37 17.75 -6.39 -5.53
CA PRO A 37 17.37 -7.63 -4.83
C PRO A 37 17.04 -7.40 -3.34
N VAL A 38 17.76 -6.51 -2.65
CA VAL A 38 17.48 -6.16 -1.25
C VAL A 38 16.16 -5.43 -1.11
N ILE A 39 15.87 -4.50 -2.04
CA ILE A 39 14.60 -3.78 -2.09
C ILE A 39 13.43 -4.75 -2.28
N ILE A 40 13.55 -5.69 -3.23
CA ILE A 40 12.55 -6.73 -3.48
C ILE A 40 12.33 -7.60 -2.24
N GLY A 41 13.40 -8.03 -1.57
CA GLY A 41 13.32 -8.79 -0.32
C GLY A 41 12.55 -8.05 0.77
N ALA A 42 12.80 -6.75 0.94
CA ALA A 42 12.08 -5.90 1.88
C ALA A 42 10.58 -5.81 1.56
N MET A 43 10.22 -5.66 0.28
CA MET A 43 8.82 -5.60 -0.16
C MET A 43 8.06 -6.88 0.18
N LEU A 44 8.70 -8.06 0.11
CA LEU A 44 8.10 -9.36 0.45
C LEU A 44 7.72 -9.48 1.92
N ILE A 45 8.48 -8.82 2.80
CA ILE A 45 8.25 -8.83 4.25
C ILE A 45 7.20 -7.79 4.64
N SER A 46 6.94 -6.79 3.78
CA SER A 46 6.11 -5.64 4.10
C SER A 46 4.64 -5.95 4.24
N PRO A 47 4.02 -5.55 5.33
CA PRO A 47 2.59 -5.74 5.53
C PRO A 47 1.70 -4.58 5.05
N LEU A 48 2.21 -3.59 4.32
CA LEU A 48 1.46 -2.38 3.91
C LEU A 48 0.26 -2.66 2.99
N MET A 49 0.27 -3.77 2.28
CA MET A 49 -0.76 -4.11 1.30
C MET A 49 -2.11 -4.46 1.95
N GLY A 50 -2.10 -5.07 3.15
CA GLY A 50 -3.30 -5.52 3.85
C GLY A 50 -4.33 -4.41 4.08
N PRO A 51 -3.96 -3.28 4.71
CA PRO A 51 -4.86 -2.14 4.91
C PRO A 51 -5.45 -1.57 3.62
N ILE A 52 -4.67 -1.48 2.53
CA ILE A 52 -5.15 -0.92 1.25
C ILE A 52 -6.20 -1.85 0.61
N MET A 53 -5.93 -3.15 0.57
CA MET A 53 -6.92 -4.13 0.11
C MET A 53 -8.16 -4.14 1.00
N GLY A 54 -7.98 -3.93 2.31
CA GLY A 54 -9.07 -3.79 3.26
C GLY A 54 -9.98 -2.59 2.99
N ILE A 55 -9.43 -1.46 2.56
CA ILE A 55 -10.21 -0.30 2.09
C ILE A 55 -11.03 -0.70 0.86
N GLY A 56 -10.39 -1.25 -0.18
CA GLY A 56 -11.07 -1.64 -1.42
C GLY A 56 -12.17 -2.70 -1.17
N TYR A 57 -11.89 -3.70 -0.36
CA TYR A 57 -12.88 -4.70 0.04
C TYR A 57 -14.04 -4.09 0.82
N GLY A 58 -13.73 -3.24 1.82
CA GLY A 58 -14.73 -2.54 2.62
C GLY A 58 -15.69 -1.68 1.80
N VAL A 59 -15.17 -0.98 0.78
CA VAL A 59 -15.99 -0.23 -0.20
C VAL A 59 -16.86 -1.20 -1.01
N GLY A 60 -16.27 -2.29 -1.51
CA GLY A 60 -16.97 -3.28 -2.32
C GLY A 60 -18.13 -3.98 -1.60
N ILE A 61 -18.05 -4.15 -0.28
CA ILE A 61 -19.11 -4.75 0.58
C ILE A 61 -19.95 -3.74 1.35
N TYR A 62 -19.69 -2.45 1.21
CA TYR A 62 -20.37 -1.35 1.91
C TYR A 62 -20.21 -1.40 3.46
N ASP A 63 -19.02 -1.82 3.95
CA ASP A 63 -18.69 -1.85 5.39
C ASP A 63 -17.85 -0.64 5.81
N PHE A 64 -18.50 0.42 6.29
CA PHE A 64 -17.83 1.66 6.72
C PHE A 64 -16.91 1.47 7.92
N ARG A 65 -17.22 0.54 8.82
CA ARG A 65 -16.37 0.28 9.99
C ARG A 65 -15.04 -0.31 9.54
N LEU A 66 -15.10 -1.21 8.56
CA LEU A 66 -13.90 -1.81 7.98
C LEU A 66 -13.06 -0.77 7.24
N ILE A 67 -13.69 0.10 6.42
CA ILE A 67 -13.01 1.18 5.70
C ILE A 67 -12.27 2.10 6.68
N HIS A 68 -12.98 2.58 7.71
CA HIS A 68 -12.37 3.49 8.69
C HIS A 68 -11.21 2.84 9.45
N ARG A 69 -11.36 1.57 9.86
CA ARG A 69 -10.30 0.81 10.53
C ARG A 69 -9.08 0.60 9.62
N ALA A 70 -9.31 0.21 8.37
CA ALA A 70 -8.27 -0.01 7.39
C ALA A 70 -7.52 1.29 7.05
N LEU A 71 -8.25 2.40 6.84
CA LEU A 71 -7.67 3.72 6.58
C LEU A 71 -6.83 4.21 7.77
N LYS A 72 -7.35 4.10 8.99
CA LYS A 72 -6.60 4.45 10.20
C LYS A 72 -5.30 3.67 10.29
N ASN A 73 -5.34 2.36 10.06
CA ASN A 73 -4.17 1.49 10.14
C ASN A 73 -3.17 1.78 9.01
N LEU A 74 -3.64 2.11 7.80
CA LEU A 74 -2.80 2.55 6.70
C LEU A 74 -2.04 3.84 7.06
N VAL A 75 -2.74 4.84 7.61
CA VAL A 75 -2.11 6.10 8.00
C VAL A 75 -1.05 5.87 9.09
N ILE A 76 -1.36 5.08 10.11
CA ILE A 76 -0.40 4.74 11.18
C ILE A 76 0.82 4.03 10.60
N ALA A 77 0.62 3.02 9.75
CA ALA A 77 1.70 2.29 9.11
C ALA A 77 2.56 3.20 8.22
N THR A 78 1.95 4.11 7.46
CA THR A 78 2.64 5.09 6.62
C THR A 78 3.50 6.04 7.45
N VAL A 79 2.95 6.59 8.54
CA VAL A 79 3.68 7.50 9.43
C VAL A 79 4.87 6.81 10.10
N ILE A 80 4.68 5.60 10.64
CA ILE A 80 5.76 4.82 11.25
C ILE A 80 6.83 4.50 10.22
N SER A 81 6.45 4.07 9.02
CA SER A 81 7.38 3.77 7.93
C SER A 81 8.18 5.01 7.51
N PHE A 82 7.52 6.14 7.36
CA PHE A 82 8.17 7.40 7.00
C PHE A 82 9.18 7.84 8.05
N ILE A 83 8.80 7.82 9.34
CA ILE A 83 9.69 8.19 10.45
C ILE A 83 10.89 7.23 10.52
N THR A 84 10.66 5.93 10.41
CA THR A 84 11.73 4.91 10.45
C THR A 84 12.73 5.12 9.32
N SER A 85 12.25 5.36 8.10
CA SER A 85 13.10 5.62 6.94
C SER A 85 13.83 6.96 7.06
N ALA A 86 13.15 8.02 7.52
CA ALA A 86 13.77 9.32 7.74
C ALA A 86 14.89 9.27 8.78
N LEU A 87 14.70 8.54 9.89
CA LEU A 87 15.75 8.30 10.88
C LEU A 87 16.96 7.58 10.29
N TYR A 88 16.71 6.56 9.45
CA TYR A 88 17.80 5.87 8.76
C TYR A 88 18.60 6.82 7.86
N PHE A 89 17.94 7.58 6.99
CA PHE A 89 18.64 8.50 6.08
C PHE A 89 19.31 9.67 6.80
N TYR A 90 18.78 10.09 7.95
CA TYR A 90 19.42 11.11 8.78
C TYR A 90 20.74 10.63 9.39
N ILE A 91 20.84 9.34 9.75
CA ILE A 91 22.03 8.75 10.36
C ILE A 91 23.02 8.22 9.29
N SER A 92 22.53 7.91 8.09
CA SER A 92 23.32 7.32 7.01
C SER A 92 24.41 8.30 6.52
N PRO A 93 25.64 7.85 6.35
CA PRO A 93 26.73 8.69 5.79
C PRO A 93 26.68 8.77 4.25
N LEU A 94 25.76 8.09 3.58
CA LEU A 94 25.64 8.03 2.13
C LEU A 94 24.61 9.06 1.66
N ASP A 95 25.07 10.20 1.18
CA ASP A 95 24.20 11.33 0.77
C ASP A 95 23.84 11.33 -0.73
N THR A 96 24.41 10.41 -1.52
CA THR A 96 24.18 10.40 -2.97
C THR A 96 22.89 9.68 -3.34
N ALA A 97 22.00 10.38 -4.05
CA ALA A 97 20.78 9.77 -4.57
C ALA A 97 21.11 8.76 -5.68
N GLN A 98 20.88 7.50 -5.41
CA GLN A 98 21.11 6.39 -6.33
C GLN A 98 19.99 6.24 -7.36
N SER A 99 20.22 5.51 -8.46
CA SER A 99 19.27 5.33 -9.56
C SER A 99 17.94 4.69 -9.14
N GLU A 100 17.96 3.71 -8.24
CA GLU A 100 16.76 3.08 -7.69
C GLU A 100 15.88 4.06 -6.91
N LEU A 101 16.50 5.02 -6.22
CA LEU A 101 15.83 6.07 -5.50
C LEU A 101 15.23 7.11 -6.47
N LEU A 102 16.01 7.56 -7.45
CA LEU A 102 15.56 8.54 -8.45
C LEU A 102 14.42 8.01 -9.32
N ALA A 103 14.41 6.72 -9.65
CA ALA A 103 13.33 6.09 -10.41
C ALA A 103 11.95 6.20 -9.73
N ARG A 104 11.88 6.51 -8.43
CA ARG A 104 10.63 6.65 -7.68
C ARG A 104 10.16 8.10 -7.51
N THR A 105 10.91 9.06 -8.05
CA THR A 105 10.59 10.50 -7.95
C THR A 105 9.68 11.00 -9.07
N SER A 106 9.54 10.23 -10.15
CA SER A 106 8.77 10.62 -11.35
C SER A 106 7.79 9.52 -11.73
N PRO A 107 6.52 9.61 -11.30
CA PRO A 107 5.49 8.64 -11.65
C PRO A 107 5.27 8.54 -13.15
N THR A 108 5.11 7.33 -13.66
CA THR A 108 4.82 7.03 -15.06
C THR A 108 3.46 6.35 -15.22
N LEU A 109 2.92 6.34 -16.44
CA LEU A 109 1.70 5.57 -16.74
C LEU A 109 1.88 4.07 -16.49
N TRP A 110 3.11 3.56 -16.63
CA TRP A 110 3.43 2.17 -16.38
C TRP A 110 3.28 1.80 -14.91
N ASP A 111 3.66 2.70 -13.99
CA ASP A 111 3.49 2.50 -12.55
C ASP A 111 2.00 2.35 -12.20
N LEU A 112 1.13 3.15 -12.83
CA LEU A 112 -0.33 3.07 -12.62
C LEU A 112 -0.91 1.74 -13.11
N LEU A 113 -0.49 1.27 -14.29
CA LEU A 113 -0.92 -0.01 -14.84
C LEU A 113 -0.43 -1.17 -13.96
N ILE A 114 0.81 -1.11 -13.49
CA ILE A 114 1.38 -2.11 -12.57
C ILE A 114 0.58 -2.13 -11.26
N ALA A 115 0.27 -0.98 -10.68
CA ALA A 115 -0.53 -0.89 -9.46
C ALA A 115 -1.95 -1.44 -9.66
N LEU A 116 -2.58 -1.16 -10.81
CA LEU A 116 -3.91 -1.65 -11.15
C LEU A 116 -3.93 -3.18 -11.29
N PHE A 117 -3.11 -3.73 -12.17
CA PHE A 117 -3.06 -5.19 -12.40
C PHE A 117 -2.51 -5.94 -11.19
N GLY A 118 -1.50 -5.39 -10.52
CA GLY A 118 -0.96 -5.94 -9.29
C GLY A 118 -2.02 -5.98 -8.19
N GLY A 119 -2.79 -4.92 -8.00
CA GLY A 119 -3.89 -4.88 -7.05
C GLY A 119 -5.00 -5.90 -7.38
N MET A 120 -5.35 -6.09 -8.67
CA MET A 120 -6.29 -7.15 -9.10
C MET A 120 -5.77 -8.54 -8.73
N ALA A 121 -4.52 -8.84 -9.05
CA ALA A 121 -3.90 -10.11 -8.70
C ALA A 121 -3.86 -10.33 -7.18
N GLY A 122 -3.60 -9.28 -6.40
CA GLY A 122 -3.56 -9.33 -4.94
C GLY A 122 -4.88 -9.70 -4.32
N ILE A 123 -5.96 -9.05 -4.69
CA ILE A 123 -7.29 -9.36 -4.14
C ILE A 123 -7.76 -10.76 -4.57
N ILE A 124 -7.46 -11.18 -5.79
CA ILE A 124 -7.74 -12.55 -6.26
C ILE A 124 -6.95 -13.56 -5.41
N GLY A 125 -5.66 -13.31 -5.14
CA GLY A 125 -4.82 -14.17 -4.31
C GLY A 125 -5.35 -14.33 -2.89
N VAL A 126 -5.79 -13.22 -2.26
CA VAL A 126 -6.38 -13.25 -0.90
C VAL A 126 -7.74 -13.92 -0.86
N THR A 127 -8.49 -13.92 -1.97
CA THR A 127 -9.81 -14.56 -2.04
C THR A 127 -9.74 -16.08 -2.25
N ARG A 128 -8.61 -16.63 -2.62
CA ARG A 128 -8.43 -18.08 -2.78
C ARG A 128 -8.16 -18.79 -1.46
N LYS A 129 -8.60 -20.06 -1.36
CA LYS A 129 -8.44 -20.87 -0.13
C LYS A 129 -6.99 -21.26 0.14
N GLU A 130 -6.23 -21.47 -0.90
CA GLU A 130 -4.80 -21.76 -0.78
C GLU A 130 -4.06 -20.43 -0.74
N LYS A 131 -3.24 -20.22 0.30
CA LYS A 131 -2.31 -19.09 0.41
C LYS A 131 -1.29 -19.22 -0.72
N SER A 132 -1.64 -18.70 -1.88
CA SER A 132 -0.82 -18.83 -3.07
C SER A 132 0.38 -17.89 -2.99
N ASN A 133 1.47 -18.25 -3.67
CA ASN A 133 2.65 -17.39 -3.89
C ASN A 133 2.33 -16.09 -4.67
N VAL A 134 1.06 -15.85 -5.00
CA VAL A 134 0.58 -14.64 -5.67
C VAL A 134 0.72 -13.41 -4.78
N ILE A 135 0.45 -13.54 -3.47
CA ILE A 135 0.53 -12.41 -2.53
C ILE A 135 1.94 -11.79 -2.49
N PRO A 136 3.02 -12.57 -2.34
CA PRO A 136 4.37 -12.04 -2.42
C PRO A 136 4.67 -11.34 -3.76
N GLY A 137 4.29 -11.95 -4.89
CA GLY A 137 4.51 -11.37 -6.21
C GLY A 137 3.82 -10.04 -6.42
N VAL A 138 2.62 -9.88 -5.85
CA VAL A 138 1.87 -8.62 -5.90
C VAL A 138 2.51 -7.55 -5.02
N ALA A 139 3.02 -7.90 -3.84
CA ALA A 139 3.73 -6.96 -2.98
C ALA A 139 4.95 -6.36 -3.69
N ILE A 140 5.65 -7.16 -4.51
CA ILE A 140 6.76 -6.69 -5.35
C ILE A 140 6.25 -5.76 -6.46
N ALA A 141 5.20 -6.16 -7.17
CA ALA A 141 4.69 -5.41 -8.31
C ALA A 141 4.14 -4.02 -7.91
N THR A 142 3.46 -3.94 -6.78
CA THR A 142 2.80 -2.68 -6.36
C THR A 142 3.72 -1.68 -5.66
N ALA A 143 4.94 -2.07 -5.34
CA ALA A 143 6.04 -1.21 -4.88
C ALA A 143 5.62 -0.03 -3.97
N LEU A 144 4.98 -0.31 -2.84
CA LEU A 144 4.53 0.74 -1.91
C LEU A 144 5.65 1.31 -1.03
N MET A 145 6.60 0.44 -0.62
CA MET A 145 7.67 0.85 0.29
C MET A 145 8.72 1.77 -0.34
N PRO A 146 9.26 1.49 -1.54
CA PRO A 146 10.32 2.32 -2.09
C PRO A 146 9.93 3.78 -2.31
N PRO A 147 8.73 4.13 -2.82
CA PRO A 147 8.31 5.52 -2.92
C PRO A 147 8.24 6.21 -1.55
N LEU A 148 7.76 5.50 -0.52
CA LEU A 148 7.66 6.06 0.83
C LEU A 148 9.04 6.32 1.44
N CYS A 149 10.00 5.39 1.25
CA CYS A 149 11.38 5.58 1.66
C CYS A 149 12.07 6.70 0.86
N THR A 150 11.81 6.82 -0.45
CA THR A 150 12.32 7.91 -1.28
C THR A 150 11.77 9.27 -0.85
N ALA A 151 10.49 9.33 -0.46
CA ALA A 151 9.92 10.54 0.11
C ALA A 151 10.63 10.94 1.42
N ALA A 152 10.92 9.97 2.29
CA ALA A 152 11.67 10.22 3.52
C ALA A 152 13.10 10.71 3.24
N TYR A 153 13.78 10.14 2.23
CA TYR A 153 15.08 10.63 1.75
C TYR A 153 14.99 12.08 1.29
N GLY A 154 14.03 12.40 0.42
CA GLY A 154 13.82 13.76 -0.09
C GLY A 154 13.56 14.77 1.03
N PHE A 155 12.79 14.37 2.05
CA PHE A 155 12.52 15.18 3.22
C PHE A 155 13.78 15.49 4.03
N VAL A 156 14.58 14.47 4.34
CA VAL A 156 15.81 14.61 5.16
C VAL A 156 16.87 15.46 4.44
N HIS A 157 17.01 15.31 3.13
CA HIS A 157 17.99 16.07 2.34
C HIS A 157 17.45 17.42 1.82
N GLY A 158 16.27 17.87 2.26
CA GLY A 158 15.67 19.14 1.85
C GLY A 158 15.28 19.23 0.38
N ASN A 159 15.18 18.10 -0.32
CA ASN A 159 14.78 18.06 -1.74
C ASN A 159 13.26 17.88 -1.87
N ILE A 160 12.54 19.01 -1.96
CA ILE A 160 11.08 19.03 -2.04
C ILE A 160 10.57 18.30 -3.29
N ALA A 161 11.29 18.34 -4.41
CA ALA A 161 10.88 17.68 -5.64
C ALA A 161 10.89 16.15 -5.47
N TYR A 162 11.91 15.58 -4.83
CA TYR A 162 11.97 14.14 -4.52
C TYR A 162 10.88 13.75 -3.52
N PHE A 163 10.67 14.56 -2.48
CA PHE A 163 9.62 14.31 -1.51
C PHE A 163 8.23 14.26 -2.15
N LEU A 164 7.87 15.31 -2.91
CA LEU A 164 6.54 15.40 -3.53
C LEU A 164 6.34 14.36 -4.62
N GLY A 165 7.33 14.13 -5.48
CA GLY A 165 7.24 13.14 -6.56
C GLY A 165 7.04 11.72 -6.01
N ALA A 166 7.83 11.33 -5.02
CA ALA A 166 7.73 10.02 -4.40
C ALA A 166 6.45 9.85 -3.56
N MET A 167 6.02 10.87 -2.83
CA MET A 167 4.76 10.84 -2.09
C MET A 167 3.56 10.74 -3.03
N TYR A 168 3.60 11.44 -4.16
CA TYR A 168 2.57 11.36 -5.19
C TYR A 168 2.50 9.95 -5.79
N LEU A 169 3.64 9.32 -6.12
CA LEU A 169 3.68 7.93 -6.60
C LEU A 169 3.10 6.96 -5.55
N TYR A 170 3.46 7.13 -4.27
CA TYR A 170 2.91 6.33 -3.17
C TYR A 170 1.38 6.42 -3.10
N LEU A 171 0.84 7.64 -3.15
CA LEU A 171 -0.61 7.87 -3.08
C LEU A 171 -1.33 7.29 -4.30
N LEU A 172 -0.78 7.47 -5.50
CA LEU A 172 -1.32 6.87 -6.72
C LEU A 172 -1.39 5.34 -6.60
N ASN A 173 -0.31 4.69 -6.16
CA ASN A 173 -0.29 3.25 -5.97
C ASN A 173 -1.36 2.80 -4.96
N CYS A 174 -1.51 3.50 -3.83
CA CYS A 174 -2.57 3.21 -2.86
C CYS A 174 -3.98 3.29 -3.48
N ILE A 175 -4.25 4.35 -4.26
CA ILE A 175 -5.54 4.57 -4.92
C ILE A 175 -5.81 3.48 -5.95
N TYR A 176 -4.87 3.17 -6.84
CA TYR A 176 -5.07 2.19 -7.91
C TYR A 176 -5.22 0.77 -7.38
N ILE A 177 -4.49 0.39 -6.32
CA ILE A 177 -4.68 -0.90 -5.64
C ILE A 177 -6.07 -0.97 -4.97
N ALA A 178 -6.53 0.09 -4.33
CA ALA A 178 -7.86 0.13 -3.74
C ALA A 178 -8.95 0.03 -4.82
N VAL A 179 -8.83 0.79 -5.92
CA VAL A 179 -9.77 0.76 -7.05
C VAL A 179 -9.82 -0.64 -7.68
N SER A 180 -8.67 -1.26 -7.94
CA SER A 180 -8.60 -2.62 -8.49
C SER A 180 -9.26 -3.63 -7.56
N SER A 181 -9.07 -3.49 -6.24
CA SER A 181 -9.74 -4.33 -5.24
C SER A 181 -11.26 -4.17 -5.25
N ILE A 182 -11.76 -2.94 -5.40
CA ILE A 182 -13.20 -2.66 -5.53
C ILE A 182 -13.77 -3.34 -6.78
N LEU A 183 -13.11 -3.16 -7.93
CA LEU A 183 -13.56 -3.74 -9.21
C LEU A 183 -13.67 -5.26 -9.13
N ILE A 184 -12.65 -5.93 -8.61
CA ILE A 184 -12.66 -7.39 -8.48
C ILE A 184 -13.71 -7.88 -7.48
N VAL A 185 -13.89 -7.19 -6.35
CA VAL A 185 -14.94 -7.54 -5.38
C VAL A 185 -16.33 -7.42 -6.00
N TRP A 186 -16.57 -6.40 -6.81
CA TRP A 186 -17.83 -6.26 -7.54
C TRP A 186 -18.03 -7.32 -8.61
N PHE A 187 -16.94 -7.75 -9.27
CA PHE A 187 -17.00 -8.79 -10.30
C PHE A 187 -17.20 -10.19 -9.71
N ILE A 188 -16.49 -10.54 -8.62
CA ILE A 188 -16.56 -11.88 -7.98
C ILE A 188 -17.85 -12.05 -7.17
N ARG A 189 -18.39 -10.98 -6.61
CA ARG A 189 -19.70 -11.00 -5.93
C ARG A 189 -20.75 -10.35 -6.84
N PRO A 190 -21.36 -11.10 -7.78
CA PRO A 190 -22.61 -10.67 -8.37
C PRO A 190 -23.56 -10.52 -7.19
N ILE A 191 -23.97 -9.30 -6.93
CA ILE A 191 -24.82 -8.78 -5.88
C ILE A 191 -25.74 -9.89 -5.33
N SER A 192 -25.28 -10.65 -4.34
CA SER A 192 -26.18 -11.43 -3.51
C SER A 192 -27.09 -10.38 -2.90
N ARG A 193 -28.34 -10.35 -3.37
CA ARG A 193 -29.40 -9.40 -3.00
C ARG A 193 -29.78 -9.55 -1.53
N ARG A 194 -28.86 -9.35 -0.62
CA ARG A 194 -29.19 -8.91 0.73
C ARG A 194 -29.60 -7.46 0.59
N LYS A 195 -30.85 -7.14 0.94
CA LYS A 195 -31.42 -5.80 1.03
C LYS A 195 -30.36 -4.87 1.64
N ILE A 196 -29.56 -4.25 0.80
CA ILE A 196 -28.62 -3.21 1.21
C ILE A 196 -29.52 -2.01 1.43
N ASP A 197 -29.60 -1.59 2.69
CA ASP A 197 -30.36 -0.43 3.12
C ASP A 197 -29.98 0.77 2.22
N ASP A 198 -30.94 1.34 1.50
CA ASP A 198 -30.70 2.44 0.55
C ASP A 198 -30.01 3.63 1.22
N LYS A 199 -30.18 3.81 2.53
CA LYS A 199 -29.44 4.78 3.36
C LYS A 199 -27.93 4.53 3.40
N ARG A 200 -27.47 3.27 3.29
CA ARG A 200 -26.03 2.95 3.24
C ARG A 200 -25.43 3.28 1.87
N ARG A 201 -26.17 3.02 0.78
CA ARG A 201 -25.75 3.39 -0.59
C ARG A 201 -25.63 4.90 -0.74
N PHE A 202 -26.57 5.66 -0.20
CA PHE A 202 -26.55 7.12 -0.28
C PHE A 202 -25.37 7.73 0.50
N ARG A 203 -25.08 7.26 1.70
CA ARG A 203 -23.93 7.72 2.48
C ARG A 203 -22.59 7.43 1.81
N LEU A 204 -22.44 6.29 1.14
CA LEU A 204 -21.23 5.97 0.40
C LEU A 204 -21.04 6.86 -0.82
N ARG A 205 -22.11 7.15 -1.57
CA ARG A 205 -22.04 8.10 -2.68
C ARG A 205 -21.60 9.48 -2.21
N LEU A 206 -22.16 9.96 -1.09
CA LEU A 206 -21.74 11.24 -0.51
C LEU A 206 -20.27 11.22 -0.07
N PHE A 207 -19.81 10.14 0.57
CA PHE A 207 -18.43 9.99 0.98
C PHE A 207 -17.46 9.94 -0.22
N LEU A 208 -17.79 9.18 -1.27
CA LEU A 208 -16.96 9.13 -2.49
C LEU A 208 -16.93 10.48 -3.22
N ILE A 209 -18.03 11.23 -3.24
CA ILE A 209 -18.08 12.59 -3.82
C ILE A 209 -17.29 13.58 -2.98
N SER A 210 -17.18 13.41 -1.67
CA SER A 210 -16.42 14.31 -0.80
C SER A 210 -14.90 14.06 -0.82
N VAL A 211 -14.43 12.96 -1.39
CA VAL A 211 -13.02 12.56 -1.49
C VAL A 211 -12.44 12.84 -2.88
N VAL A 212 -13.30 13.08 -3.87
CA VAL A 212 -12.93 13.50 -5.23
C VAL A 212 -13.06 15.01 -5.35
#